data_16b4f5fe353e6763fc84a21b76ecbc4c
#
_entry.id   16b4f5fe353e6763fc84a21b76ecbc4c
#
_cell.length_a   1.000
_cell.length_b   1.000
_cell.length_c   1.000
_cell.angle_alpha   90.00
_cell.angle_beta   90.00
_cell.angle_gamma   90.00
#
_symmetry.space_group_name_H-M   'P 1'
#
loop_
_entity.id
_entity.type
_entity.pdbx_description
1 polymer ?
#
loop_
_entity_poly.entity_id
_entity_poly.type
_entity_poly.pdbx_seq_one_letter_code
_entity_poly.pdbx_strand_id
1 'polypeptide(L)'
;MKKNALYIHGFMGNPKGGTFETLTKTLSNWNIHSIPFPDLHTDISKTQQLIKSYCKENNIEMLIGASLGAFYVLQYEDIIYKLVINSCMYPSIEIPNSILINGHHSIEEEYLTGGLQQAEKYF
;
A
#
# COMPACT_ATOMS: atom_id res chain seq x y z
N MET A 1 -16.93 -6.13 -11.97
CA MET A 1 -16.74 -5.62 -10.60
C MET A 1 -15.27 -5.31 -10.34
N LYS A 2 -14.98 -4.17 -9.74
CA LYS A 2 -13.62 -3.84 -9.36
C LYS A 2 -13.21 -4.66 -8.13
N LYS A 3 -11.96 -5.06 -8.08
CA LYS A 3 -11.35 -5.64 -6.89
C LYS A 3 -11.03 -4.54 -5.88
N ASN A 4 -10.90 -4.90 -4.62
CA ASN A 4 -10.65 -3.95 -3.54
C ASN A 4 -9.19 -3.98 -3.08
N ALA A 5 -8.60 -2.80 -2.91
CA ALA A 5 -7.28 -2.61 -2.35
C ALA A 5 -7.35 -1.66 -1.16
N LEU A 6 -6.47 -1.84 -0.19
CA LEU A 6 -6.33 -0.93 0.95
C LEU A 6 -4.98 -0.24 0.90
N TYR A 7 -4.99 1.08 0.92
CA TYR A 7 -3.80 1.90 0.99
C TYR A 7 -3.48 2.26 2.44
N ILE A 8 -2.24 1.99 2.85
CA ILE A 8 -1.72 2.32 4.18
C ILE A 8 -0.68 3.43 4.01
N HIS A 9 -1.01 4.62 4.50
CA HIS A 9 -0.15 5.80 4.37
C HIS A 9 1.13 5.69 5.21
N GLY A 10 2.10 6.58 4.95
CA GLY A 10 3.32 6.66 5.73
C GLY A 10 3.20 7.48 7.00
N PHE A 11 4.29 7.59 7.74
CA PHE A 11 4.38 8.40 8.94
C PHE A 11 4.05 9.87 8.63
N MET A 12 3.17 10.45 9.42
CA MET A 12 2.63 11.80 9.19
C MET A 12 1.98 12.00 7.82
N GLY A 13 1.69 10.90 7.13
CA GLY A 13 1.02 10.94 5.84
C GLY A 13 -0.47 11.20 5.97
N ASN A 14 -1.07 11.50 4.85
CA ASN A 14 -2.51 11.70 4.73
C ASN A 14 -3.12 10.52 3.98
N PRO A 15 -4.17 9.88 4.51
CA PRO A 15 -4.81 8.76 3.80
C PRO A 15 -5.36 9.14 2.43
N LYS A 16 -5.66 10.42 2.20
CA LYS A 16 -6.17 10.90 0.90
C LYS A 16 -5.31 12.01 0.30
N GLY A 17 -3.99 11.91 0.44
CA GLY A 17 -3.04 12.83 -0.17
C GLY A 17 -2.71 12.49 -1.62
N GLY A 18 -1.60 13.06 -2.12
CA GLY A 18 -1.17 12.92 -3.51
C GLY A 18 -0.94 11.48 -3.95
N THR A 19 -0.38 10.64 -3.08
CA THR A 19 -0.18 9.21 -3.38
C THR A 19 -1.51 8.52 -3.62
N PHE A 20 -2.49 8.76 -2.77
CA PHE A 20 -3.83 8.18 -2.93
C PHE A 20 -4.48 8.63 -4.24
N GLU A 21 -4.35 9.91 -4.59
CA GLU A 21 -4.89 10.42 -5.85
C GLU A 21 -4.25 9.73 -7.06
N THR A 22 -2.94 9.58 -7.04
CA THR A 22 -2.22 8.88 -8.12
C THR A 22 -2.64 7.42 -8.21
N LEU A 23 -2.79 6.74 -7.08
CA LEU A 23 -3.27 5.36 -7.04
C LEU A 23 -4.64 5.22 -7.66
N THR A 24 -5.58 6.08 -7.32
CA THR A 24 -6.95 6.00 -7.83
C THR A 24 -7.02 6.27 -9.33
N LYS A 25 -6.17 7.14 -9.84
CA LYS A 25 -6.10 7.43 -11.28
C LYS A 25 -5.45 6.30 -12.07
N THR A 26 -4.39 5.71 -11.53
CA THR A 26 -3.57 4.74 -12.25
C THR A 26 -4.12 3.33 -12.17
N LEU A 27 -4.56 2.92 -10.98
CA LEU A 27 -5.15 1.59 -10.76
C LEU A 27 -6.67 1.64 -10.95
N SER A 28 -7.10 1.98 -12.16
CA SER A 28 -8.51 2.25 -12.46
C SER A 28 -9.41 1.02 -12.32
N ASN A 29 -8.84 -0.19 -12.38
CA ASN A 29 -9.58 -1.44 -12.20
C ASN A 29 -9.72 -1.86 -10.74
N TRP A 30 -9.18 -1.07 -9.83
CA TRP A 30 -9.22 -1.33 -8.40
C TRP A 30 -10.03 -0.26 -7.69
N ASN A 31 -10.77 -0.68 -6.68
CA ASN A 31 -11.42 0.22 -5.75
C ASN A 31 -10.45 0.45 -4.58
N ILE A 32 -9.85 1.63 -4.51
CA ILE A 32 -8.83 1.94 -3.52
C ILE A 32 -9.48 2.48 -2.25
N HIS A 33 -9.41 1.71 -1.18
CA HIS A 33 -9.83 2.14 0.14
C HIS A 33 -8.70 2.87 0.83
N SER A 34 -9.02 3.93 1.54
CA SER A 34 -8.05 4.66 2.34
C SER A 34 -8.71 5.14 3.62
N ILE A 35 -8.15 4.75 4.75
CA ILE A 35 -8.64 5.11 6.07
C ILE A 35 -7.48 5.65 6.91
N PRO A 36 -7.75 6.46 7.94
CA PRO A 36 -6.71 6.88 8.85
C PRO A 36 -6.20 5.72 9.71
N PHE A 37 -4.91 5.74 10.00
CA PHE A 37 -4.26 4.79 10.91
C PHE A 37 -3.63 5.58 12.06
N PRO A 38 -4.41 5.90 13.11
CA PRO A 38 -3.95 6.80 14.18
C PRO A 38 -2.78 6.23 14.99
N ASP A 39 -2.66 4.92 15.08
CA ASP A 39 -1.61 4.25 15.84
C ASP A 39 -0.48 3.72 14.97
N LEU A 40 -0.34 4.21 13.76
CA LEU A 40 0.58 3.70 12.74
C LEU A 40 2.04 3.60 13.24
N HIS A 41 2.50 4.59 14.00
CA HIS A 41 3.86 4.63 14.52
C HIS A 41 3.95 4.47 16.03
N THR A 42 2.82 4.36 16.73
CA THR A 42 2.79 4.29 18.19
C THR A 42 2.39 2.93 18.73
N ASP A 43 1.59 2.18 17.98
CA ASP A 43 1.12 0.87 18.41
C ASP A 43 0.99 -0.08 17.22
N ILE A 44 2.00 -0.90 17.05
CA ILE A 44 2.08 -1.86 15.94
C ILE A 44 0.93 -2.87 16.00
N SER A 45 0.66 -3.39 17.20
CA SER A 45 -0.37 -4.42 17.37
C SER A 45 -1.77 -3.90 17.02
N LYS A 46 -2.11 -2.71 17.49
CA LYS A 46 -3.40 -2.08 17.16
C LYS A 46 -3.54 -1.80 15.68
N THR A 47 -2.47 -1.33 15.03
CA THR A 47 -2.47 -1.08 13.59
C THR A 47 -2.65 -2.36 12.81
N GLN A 48 -1.94 -3.43 13.18
CA GLN A 48 -2.09 -4.74 12.55
C GLN A 48 -3.51 -5.29 12.69
N GLN A 49 -4.12 -5.13 13.86
CA GLN A 49 -5.49 -5.57 14.10
C GLN A 49 -6.50 -4.78 13.26
N LEU A 50 -6.30 -3.48 13.15
CA LEU A 50 -7.14 -2.62 12.30
C LEU A 50 -7.07 -3.04 10.82
N ILE A 51 -5.85 -3.29 10.33
CA ILE A 51 -5.64 -3.75 8.95
C ILE A 51 -6.36 -5.09 8.73
N LYS A 52 -6.16 -6.04 9.64
CA LYS A 52 -6.77 -7.37 9.54
C LYS A 52 -8.29 -7.32 9.53
N SER A 53 -8.87 -6.56 10.44
CA SER A 53 -10.33 -6.39 10.52
C SER A 53 -10.88 -5.74 9.26
N TYR A 54 -10.25 -4.67 8.81
CA TYR A 54 -10.68 -3.94 7.62
C TYR A 54 -10.59 -4.80 6.36
N CYS A 55 -9.51 -5.54 6.19
CA CYS A 55 -9.33 -6.43 5.04
C CYS A 55 -10.40 -7.50 4.98
N LYS A 56 -10.73 -8.08 6.13
CA LYS A 56 -11.74 -9.12 6.21
C LYS A 56 -13.15 -8.59 5.93
N GLU A 57 -13.48 -7.43 6.51
CA GLU A 57 -14.81 -6.83 6.35
C GLU A 57 -15.08 -6.29 4.94
N ASN A 58 -14.03 -5.90 4.24
CA ASN A 58 -14.15 -5.23 2.95
C ASN A 58 -13.61 -6.04 1.77
N ASN A 59 -13.30 -7.30 1.96
CA ASN A 59 -12.78 -8.20 0.91
C ASN A 59 -11.57 -7.62 0.18
N ILE A 60 -10.59 -7.14 0.94
CA ILE A 60 -9.38 -6.55 0.38
C ILE A 60 -8.50 -7.65 -0.22
N GLU A 61 -8.11 -7.49 -1.48
CA GLU A 61 -7.28 -8.44 -2.21
C GLU A 61 -5.85 -7.92 -2.43
N MET A 62 -5.63 -6.63 -2.30
CA MET A 62 -4.31 -6.03 -2.41
C MET A 62 -4.07 -5.04 -1.28
N LEU A 63 -2.90 -5.12 -0.66
CA LEU A 63 -2.41 -4.10 0.27
C LEU A 63 -1.39 -3.22 -0.44
N ILE A 64 -1.54 -1.92 -0.28
CA ILE A 64 -0.63 -0.92 -0.83
C ILE A 64 -0.08 -0.12 0.34
N GLY A 65 1.23 -0.06 0.47
CA GLY A 65 1.86 0.68 1.55
C GLY A 65 2.94 1.62 1.07
N ALA A 66 3.00 2.81 1.65
CA ALA A 66 4.02 3.81 1.37
C ALA A 66 4.85 4.07 2.63
N SER A 67 6.17 4.05 2.52
CA SER A 67 7.10 4.31 3.62
C SER A 67 6.81 3.41 4.83
N LEU A 68 6.38 3.98 5.97
CA LEU A 68 6.01 3.19 7.15
C LEU A 68 4.82 2.27 6.89
N GLY A 69 3.89 2.67 6.04
CA GLY A 69 2.79 1.79 5.63
C GLY A 69 3.28 0.52 4.95
N ALA A 70 4.40 0.60 4.23
CA ALA A 70 5.02 -0.56 3.60
C ALA A 70 5.47 -1.62 4.62
N PHE A 71 5.93 -1.20 5.79
CA PHE A 71 6.29 -2.11 6.87
C PHE A 71 5.14 -3.06 7.22
N TYR A 72 3.92 -2.52 7.32
CA TYR A 72 2.73 -3.32 7.63
C TYR A 72 2.33 -4.23 6.47
N VAL A 73 2.43 -3.73 5.25
CA VAL A 73 2.13 -4.54 4.05
C VAL A 73 3.05 -5.75 3.98
N LEU A 74 4.34 -5.56 4.22
CA LEU A 74 5.33 -6.63 4.15
C LEU A 74 5.11 -7.71 5.20
N GLN A 75 4.53 -7.37 6.34
CA GLN A 75 4.29 -8.31 7.44
C GLN A 75 2.94 -9.03 7.36
N TYR A 76 2.04 -8.56 6.53
CA TYR A 76 0.71 -9.18 6.42
C TYR A 76 0.77 -10.45 5.58
N GLU A 77 0.32 -11.58 6.13
CA GLU A 77 0.49 -12.89 5.49
C GLU A 77 -0.70 -13.32 4.64
N ASP A 78 -1.90 -12.86 4.95
CA ASP A 78 -3.14 -13.39 4.38
C ASP A 78 -3.67 -12.63 3.17
N ILE A 79 -2.82 -11.91 2.44
CA ILE A 79 -3.23 -11.12 1.28
C ILE A 79 -2.53 -11.61 0.01
N ILE A 80 -3.24 -11.56 -1.12
CA ILE A 80 -2.73 -12.10 -2.37
C ILE A 80 -1.71 -11.17 -3.02
N TYR A 81 -2.00 -9.87 -3.08
CA TYR A 81 -1.15 -8.91 -3.77
C TYR A 81 -0.63 -7.84 -2.83
N LYS A 82 0.62 -7.46 -3.01
CA LYS A 82 1.27 -6.41 -2.21
C LYS A 82 1.97 -5.42 -3.12
N LEU A 83 1.70 -4.14 -2.93
CA LEU A 83 2.37 -3.05 -3.61
C LEU A 83 3.06 -2.17 -2.57
N VAL A 84 4.37 -2.06 -2.67
CA VAL A 84 5.18 -1.36 -1.67
C VAL A 84 5.89 -0.19 -2.34
N ILE A 85 5.67 1.00 -1.80
CA ILE A 85 6.18 2.25 -2.34
C ILE A 85 7.14 2.88 -1.34
N ASN A 86 8.37 3.19 -1.77
CA ASN A 86 9.39 3.84 -0.93
C ASN A 86 9.56 3.17 0.43
N SER A 87 9.71 1.86 0.44
CA SER A 87 9.91 1.12 1.67
C SER A 87 11.20 1.58 2.39
N CYS A 88 11.09 1.76 3.70
CA CYS A 88 12.26 1.96 4.57
C CYS A 88 13.02 0.65 4.83
N MET A 89 12.49 -0.47 4.40
CA MET A 89 13.07 -1.80 4.60
C MET A 89 13.89 -2.22 3.39
N TYR A 90 15.01 -2.87 3.63
CA TYR A 90 15.82 -3.43 2.56
C TYR A 90 15.11 -4.62 1.92
N PRO A 91 15.01 -4.65 0.58
CA PRO A 91 14.31 -5.74 -0.11
C PRO A 91 15.18 -6.99 -0.23
N SER A 92 15.79 -7.44 0.86
CA SER A 92 16.58 -8.69 0.86
C SER A 92 15.69 -9.94 0.94
N ILE A 93 14.39 -9.76 1.07
CA ILE A 93 13.43 -10.87 1.20
C ILE A 93 12.61 -10.92 -0.08
N GLU A 94 12.65 -12.03 -0.78
CA GLU A 94 11.71 -12.29 -1.88
C GLU A 94 10.31 -12.39 -1.32
N ILE A 95 9.45 -11.47 -1.73
CA ILE A 95 8.06 -11.45 -1.32
C ILE A 95 7.21 -11.83 -2.53
N PRO A 96 6.59 -13.00 -2.53
CA PRO A 96 5.75 -13.42 -3.66
C PRO A 96 4.61 -12.44 -3.91
N ASN A 97 4.26 -12.25 -5.18
CA ASN A 97 3.15 -11.38 -5.61
C ASN A 97 3.29 -9.93 -5.12
N SER A 98 4.52 -9.44 -5.06
CA SER A 98 4.82 -8.08 -4.61
C SER A 98 5.52 -7.29 -5.68
N ILE A 99 5.22 -6.00 -5.75
CA ILE A 99 5.97 -5.05 -6.55
C ILE A 99 6.49 -3.95 -5.63
N LEU A 100 7.80 -3.72 -5.71
CA LEU A 100 8.50 -2.73 -4.91
C LEU A 100 8.83 -1.54 -5.79
N ILE A 101 8.32 -0.37 -5.42
CA ILE A 101 8.64 0.89 -6.07
C ILE A 101 9.51 1.69 -5.10
N ASN A 102 10.79 1.81 -5.42
CA ASN A 102 11.75 2.57 -4.63
C ASN A 102 12.10 3.87 -5.36
N GLY A 103 12.20 4.95 -4.61
CA GLY A 103 12.62 6.25 -5.11
C GLY A 103 13.13 7.12 -3.99
N HIS A 104 13.43 8.36 -4.30
CA HIS A 104 13.81 9.36 -3.30
C HIS A 104 12.63 9.71 -2.40
N HIS A 105 12.91 10.37 -1.25
CA HIS A 105 11.89 10.78 -0.29
C HIS A 105 10.77 11.63 -0.88
N SER A 106 11.03 12.33 -1.96
CA SER A 106 10.01 12.92 -2.80
C SER A 106 9.87 12.03 -4.02
N ILE A 107 8.88 11.16 -4.04
CA ILE A 107 8.58 10.39 -5.25
C ILE A 107 8.06 11.40 -6.27
N GLU A 108 8.80 11.56 -7.35
CA GLU A 108 8.26 12.28 -8.48
C GLU A 108 7.07 11.51 -9.03
N GLU A 109 6.01 12.21 -9.35
CA GLU A 109 4.76 11.62 -9.83
C GLU A 109 4.99 10.66 -10.99
N GLU A 110 5.91 10.99 -11.90
CA GLU A 110 6.27 10.13 -13.03
C GLU A 110 6.80 8.76 -12.61
N TYR A 111 7.64 8.74 -11.59
CA TYR A 111 8.23 7.49 -11.09
C TYR A 111 7.17 6.59 -10.46
N LEU A 112 6.30 7.19 -9.64
CA LEU A 112 5.20 6.46 -9.02
C LEU A 112 4.22 5.94 -10.08
N THR A 113 3.83 6.78 -11.03
CA THR A 113 2.92 6.41 -12.10
C THR A 113 3.46 5.26 -12.94
N GLY A 114 4.75 5.31 -13.31
CA GLY A 114 5.38 4.23 -14.07
C GLY A 114 5.35 2.89 -13.33
N GLY A 115 5.67 2.89 -12.05
CA GLY A 115 5.62 1.69 -11.23
C GLY A 115 4.21 1.15 -11.06
N LEU A 116 3.22 2.03 -10.89
CA LEU A 116 1.83 1.64 -10.76
C LEU A 116 1.25 1.08 -12.06
N GLN A 117 1.64 1.62 -13.20
CA GLN A 117 1.26 1.06 -14.50
C GLN A 117 1.79 -0.35 -14.67
N GLN A 118 3.03 -0.59 -14.24
CA GLN A 118 3.60 -1.93 -14.24
C GLN A 118 2.83 -2.87 -13.31
N ALA A 119 2.45 -2.41 -12.12
CA ALA A 119 1.67 -3.19 -11.17
C ALA A 119 0.30 -3.56 -11.74
N GLU A 120 -0.38 -2.63 -12.39
CA GLU A 120 -1.67 -2.88 -13.03
C GLU A 120 -1.57 -3.97 -14.11
N LYS A 121 -0.48 -3.97 -14.85
CA LYS A 121 -0.23 -4.96 -15.89
C LYS A 121 -0.06 -6.38 -15.33
N TYR A 122 0.56 -6.53 -14.15
CA TYR A 122 0.88 -7.83 -13.57
C TYR A 122 -0.15 -8.32 -12.56
N PHE A 123 -0.96 -7.46 -12.01
CA PHE A 123 -2.01 -7.77 -11.05
C PHE A 123 -3.39 -7.70 -11.69
#